data_a7d4d9f8a20d14a1a23176118295d045
#
_entry.id   a7d4d9f8a20d14a1a23176118295d045
#
_cell.length_a   1.000
_cell.length_b   1.000
_cell.length_c   1.000
_cell.angle_alpha   90.00
_cell.angle_beta   90.00
_cell.angle_gamma   90.00
#
_symmetry.space_group_name_H-M   'P 1'
#
loop_
_entity.id
_entity.type
_entity.pdbx_description
1 polymer ?
#
loop_
_entity_poly.entity_id
_entity_poly.type
_entity_poly.pdbx_seq_one_letter_code
_entity_poly.pdbx_strand_id
1 'polypeptide(L)'
;MRDQLPHDLVPERVQRSSTAPNPRSISSTGQQRPLPPGGVPLPPALDAEQRFLDGPGPRVCLYLSTPEGVGGTRDATPLVLVHSVNAAASAAELRPLFERYAAVRPVVALDLPGFGQSERGPLDYSPAMMTEAILRTVQYLQGLGFRQPVDLMAVSLSAEFAARAAMAQPHWFHSVALVSPTGLDSVRLEPYAPERTKEKRVLRQVLENPLWTRALYRALTSRASIRYFLKRTWGSMDIDQQLLEYNVVSACQPGARFAPLAFVSGALFTPGIANLYARLPQPVWISHGVRGDFTQYDALSHMRSPETWVVDVFGTGALPYFEVPTLFASRYEAFLRKVEATRDVPQWRSRMARAALASPDVGTGTVRAEIKAACAKLRVLAAEGF
;
A
#
# COMPACT_ATOMS: atom_id res chain seq x y z
N MET A 1 59.99 -30.50 42.74
CA MET A 1 58.73 -30.12 43.41
C MET A 1 57.90 -29.34 42.43
N ARG A 2 56.80 -29.96 42.01
CA ARG A 2 55.90 -29.45 40.95
C ARG A 2 54.78 -28.68 41.62
N ASP A 3 54.62 -27.40 41.32
CA ASP A 3 53.46 -26.61 41.73
C ASP A 3 52.41 -26.64 40.64
N GLN A 4 51.22 -27.09 41.05
CA GLN A 4 50.00 -27.11 40.28
C GLN A 4 49.31 -25.71 40.40
N LEU A 5 48.94 -25.14 39.27
CA LEU A 5 48.02 -24.03 39.17
C LEU A 5 46.60 -24.54 38.88
N PRO A 6 45.55 -23.97 39.47
CA PRO A 6 44.18 -24.43 39.27
C PRO A 6 43.57 -23.86 37.99
N HIS A 7 42.91 -24.75 37.24
CA HIS A 7 41.91 -24.42 36.25
C HIS A 7 40.65 -23.87 36.94
N ASP A 8 40.09 -22.82 36.40
CA ASP A 8 38.67 -22.56 36.14
C ASP A 8 38.41 -21.06 36.02
N LEU A 9 38.08 -20.63 34.81
CA LEU A 9 37.19 -19.52 34.49
C LEU A 9 36.91 -19.55 32.98
N VAL A 10 35.91 -20.34 32.57
CA VAL A 10 35.27 -20.28 31.27
C VAL A 10 34.18 -19.21 31.36
N PRO A 11 34.17 -18.17 30.55
CA PRO A 11 33.04 -17.22 30.53
C PRO A 11 31.83 -17.84 29.84
N GLU A 12 30.69 -17.81 30.53
CA GLU A 12 29.37 -18.18 30.02
C GLU A 12 29.06 -17.48 28.71
N ARG A 13 28.74 -18.30 27.70
CA ARG A 13 28.16 -17.85 26.44
C ARG A 13 26.75 -17.32 26.72
N VAL A 14 26.59 -16.02 26.73
CA VAL A 14 25.28 -15.37 26.64
C VAL A 14 24.66 -15.77 25.29
N GLN A 15 23.68 -16.67 25.33
CA GLN A 15 22.83 -16.99 24.20
C GLN A 15 21.99 -15.73 23.86
N ARG A 16 22.37 -15.04 22.79
CA ARG A 16 21.52 -14.02 22.17
C ARG A 16 20.35 -14.73 21.49
N SER A 17 19.15 -14.57 22.04
CA SER A 17 17.91 -14.93 21.36
C SER A 17 17.72 -14.02 20.14
N SER A 18 18.09 -14.53 18.98
CA SER A 18 17.74 -13.96 17.69
C SER A 18 16.27 -14.27 17.44
N THR A 19 15.37 -13.36 17.76
CA THR A 19 13.96 -13.42 17.33
C THR A 19 13.82 -12.86 15.91
N ALA A 20 14.42 -13.55 14.95
CA ALA A 20 13.96 -13.44 13.57
C ALA A 20 12.62 -14.20 13.48
N PRO A 21 11.55 -13.63 12.88
CA PRO A 21 10.29 -14.34 12.74
C PRO A 21 10.53 -15.62 11.92
N ASN A 22 10.07 -16.72 12.46
CA ASN A 22 10.20 -18.05 11.88
C ASN A 22 9.45 -18.09 10.54
N PRO A 23 10.09 -18.37 9.40
CA PRO A 23 9.43 -18.45 8.09
C PRO A 23 8.40 -19.60 7.98
N ARG A 24 8.19 -20.40 9.04
CA ARG A 24 7.23 -21.52 9.06
C ARG A 24 5.78 -21.13 9.38
N SER A 25 5.44 -19.86 9.63
CA SER A 25 4.06 -19.43 9.88
C SER A 25 3.28 -19.08 8.60
N ILE A 26 3.80 -19.44 7.42
CA ILE A 26 3.15 -19.20 6.15
C ILE A 26 2.42 -20.48 5.74
N SER A 27 1.11 -20.56 5.99
CA SER A 27 0.32 -21.66 5.47
C SER A 27 0.09 -21.47 3.97
N SER A 28 0.61 -22.38 3.16
CA SER A 28 0.44 -22.40 1.71
C SER A 28 -0.97 -22.81 1.25
N THR A 29 -1.83 -23.23 2.17
CA THR A 29 -3.23 -23.59 1.95
C THR A 29 -4.06 -22.86 3.00
N GLY A 30 -4.49 -21.63 2.67
CA GLY A 30 -5.41 -20.88 3.51
C GLY A 30 -6.72 -21.65 3.62
N GLN A 31 -6.93 -22.34 4.76
CA GLN A 31 -8.28 -22.77 5.10
C GLN A 31 -9.16 -21.53 5.17
N GLN A 32 -10.03 -21.39 4.16
CA GLN A 32 -11.07 -20.37 4.21
C GLN A 32 -11.89 -20.62 5.48
N ARG A 33 -12.11 -19.56 6.25
CA ARG A 33 -12.98 -19.63 7.42
C ARG A 33 -14.31 -20.20 6.99
N PRO A 34 -14.91 -21.18 7.72
CA PRO A 34 -16.19 -21.76 7.35
C PRO A 34 -17.21 -20.66 7.07
N LEU A 35 -17.80 -20.68 5.88
CA LEU A 35 -18.89 -19.78 5.54
C LEU A 35 -20.12 -20.12 6.39
N PRO A 36 -20.94 -19.13 6.75
CA PRO A 36 -22.23 -19.41 7.32
C PRO A 36 -23.06 -20.20 6.29
N PRO A 37 -23.99 -21.06 6.76
CA PRO A 37 -24.84 -21.85 5.87
C PRO A 37 -25.50 -20.98 4.80
N GLY A 38 -25.28 -21.29 3.51
CA GLY A 38 -25.84 -20.57 2.37
C GLY A 38 -24.99 -19.42 1.81
N GLY A 39 -23.78 -19.16 2.32
CA GLY A 39 -22.87 -18.15 1.76
C GLY A 39 -22.17 -18.63 0.48
N VAL A 40 -22.15 -17.78 -0.54
CA VAL A 40 -21.35 -18.02 -1.75
C VAL A 40 -19.88 -17.71 -1.42
N PRO A 41 -18.95 -18.66 -1.65
CA PRO A 41 -17.52 -18.39 -1.46
C PRO A 41 -17.07 -17.23 -2.33
N LEU A 42 -16.26 -16.32 -1.79
CA LEU A 42 -15.63 -15.28 -2.58
C LEU A 42 -14.51 -15.92 -3.40
N PRO A 43 -14.55 -15.90 -4.73
CA PRO A 43 -13.45 -16.42 -5.54
C PRO A 43 -12.19 -15.56 -5.37
N PRO A 44 -11.01 -16.05 -5.79
CA PRO A 44 -9.82 -15.20 -5.92
C PRO A 44 -10.12 -13.96 -6.77
N ALA A 45 -9.60 -12.81 -6.33
CA ALA A 45 -9.80 -11.55 -7.05
C ALA A 45 -8.98 -11.49 -8.35
N LEU A 46 -7.85 -12.18 -8.38
CA LEU A 46 -6.89 -12.22 -9.48
C LEU A 46 -6.47 -13.67 -9.75
N ASP A 47 -6.14 -13.96 -11.00
CA ASP A 47 -5.56 -15.26 -11.40
C ASP A 47 -4.06 -15.24 -11.04
N ALA A 48 -3.76 -15.64 -9.82
CA ALA A 48 -2.42 -15.58 -9.27
C ALA A 48 -2.28 -16.50 -8.04
N GLU A 49 -1.05 -16.72 -7.64
CA GLU A 49 -0.76 -17.44 -6.41
C GLU A 49 -1.26 -16.65 -5.20
N GLN A 50 -2.21 -17.23 -4.45
CA GLN A 50 -2.70 -16.64 -3.22
C GLN A 50 -1.78 -16.96 -2.04
N ARG A 51 -1.51 -15.96 -1.23
CA ARG A 51 -0.81 -16.08 0.05
C ARG A 51 -1.56 -15.33 1.13
N PHE A 52 -1.49 -15.84 2.35
CA PHE A 52 -2.08 -15.19 3.51
C PHE A 52 -1.00 -14.86 4.52
N LEU A 53 -0.91 -13.58 4.90
CA LEU A 53 -0.01 -13.12 5.94
C LEU A 53 -0.72 -13.18 7.29
N ASP A 54 -0.35 -14.16 8.09
CA ASP A 54 -0.70 -14.24 9.50
C ASP A 54 0.33 -13.46 10.35
N GLY A 55 -0.02 -13.09 11.58
CA GLY A 55 0.90 -12.41 12.48
C GLY A 55 0.22 -11.34 13.34
N PRO A 56 0.97 -10.39 13.90
CA PRO A 56 0.39 -9.30 14.66
C PRO A 56 -0.47 -8.42 13.75
N GLY A 57 -1.76 -8.35 14.05
CA GLY A 57 -2.76 -7.64 13.26
C GLY A 57 -3.61 -8.56 12.38
N PRO A 58 -4.54 -8.01 11.61
CA PRO A 58 -5.45 -8.77 10.77
C PRO A 58 -4.72 -9.60 9.71
N ARG A 59 -5.28 -10.77 9.37
CA ARG A 59 -4.79 -11.58 8.26
C ARG A 59 -4.99 -10.84 6.93
N VAL A 60 -3.94 -10.77 6.11
CA VAL A 60 -3.93 -10.09 4.81
C VAL A 60 -3.79 -11.11 3.69
N CYS A 61 -4.68 -11.05 2.70
CA CYS A 61 -4.59 -11.84 1.47
C CYS A 61 -3.73 -11.12 0.44
N LEU A 62 -2.79 -11.84 -0.15
CA LEU A 62 -1.93 -11.40 -1.24
C LEU A 62 -2.17 -12.24 -2.49
N TYR A 63 -2.02 -11.61 -3.64
CA TYR A 63 -1.97 -12.23 -4.96
C TYR A 63 -0.59 -11.96 -5.55
N LEU A 64 0.21 -12.99 -5.71
CA LEU A 64 1.61 -12.90 -6.15
C LEU A 64 1.78 -13.54 -7.51
N SER A 65 2.46 -12.85 -8.41
CA SER A 65 2.95 -13.42 -9.67
C SER A 65 4.42 -13.07 -9.85
N THR A 66 5.19 -14.08 -10.23
CA THR A 66 6.61 -13.96 -10.60
C THR A 66 6.79 -14.56 -11.98
N PRO A 67 7.21 -13.78 -13.01
CA PRO A 67 7.38 -14.29 -14.37
C PRO A 67 8.37 -15.46 -14.39
N GLU A 68 8.01 -16.53 -15.09
CA GLU A 68 8.94 -17.64 -15.35
C GLU A 68 10.05 -17.19 -16.31
N GLY A 69 11.29 -17.60 -16.05
CA GLY A 69 12.41 -17.41 -16.97
C GLY A 69 13.06 -16.01 -16.94
N VAL A 70 12.61 -15.06 -16.15
CA VAL A 70 13.36 -13.84 -15.88
C VAL A 70 14.50 -14.21 -14.92
N GLY A 71 15.67 -14.49 -15.49
CA GLY A 71 16.87 -14.85 -14.72
C GLY A 71 17.12 -13.84 -13.62
N GLY A 72 17.20 -14.31 -12.37
CA GLY A 72 17.41 -13.40 -11.24
C GLY A 72 16.17 -12.59 -10.83
N THR A 73 14.97 -13.17 -10.88
CA THR A 73 13.71 -12.48 -10.46
C THR A 73 13.80 -11.79 -9.10
N ARG A 74 14.69 -12.25 -8.21
CA ARG A 74 14.93 -11.64 -6.89
C ARG A 74 15.71 -10.33 -6.93
N ASP A 75 16.39 -10.03 -8.04
CA ASP A 75 17.09 -8.76 -8.25
C ASP A 75 16.21 -7.77 -9.05
N ALA A 76 15.06 -8.20 -9.56
CA ALA A 76 14.08 -7.31 -10.17
C ALA A 76 13.34 -6.50 -9.11
N THR A 77 13.04 -5.24 -9.39
CA THR A 77 12.22 -4.38 -8.53
C THR A 77 10.77 -4.86 -8.54
N PRO A 78 10.20 -5.37 -7.42
CA PRO A 78 8.80 -5.80 -7.37
C PRO A 78 7.84 -4.61 -7.48
N LEU A 79 6.64 -4.84 -8.01
CA LEU A 79 5.53 -3.88 -7.99
C LEU A 79 4.49 -4.30 -6.95
N VAL A 80 4.22 -3.41 -6.00
CA VAL A 80 3.16 -3.59 -4.99
C VAL A 80 1.95 -2.75 -5.39
N LEU A 81 0.81 -3.39 -5.56
CA LEU A 81 -0.46 -2.77 -5.96
C LEU A 81 -1.45 -2.75 -4.80
N VAL A 82 -2.04 -1.58 -4.53
CA VAL A 82 -3.02 -1.39 -3.43
C VAL A 82 -4.31 -0.81 -4.00
N HIS A 83 -5.43 -1.56 -3.83
CA HIS A 83 -6.75 -1.16 -4.33
C HIS A 83 -7.32 0.06 -3.59
N SER A 84 -8.35 0.69 -4.15
CA SER A 84 -9.07 1.80 -3.51
C SER A 84 -9.82 1.36 -2.25
N VAL A 85 -10.45 2.31 -1.56
CA VAL A 85 -11.35 2.04 -0.45
C VAL A 85 -12.74 2.54 -0.81
N ASN A 86 -13.71 1.62 -0.85
CA ASN A 86 -15.11 1.91 -1.11
C ASN A 86 -16.01 0.85 -0.45
N ALA A 87 -17.29 0.78 -0.80
CA ALA A 87 -18.24 -0.15 -0.15
C ALA A 87 -17.95 -1.64 -0.46
N ALA A 88 -17.21 -1.95 -1.52
CA ALA A 88 -16.97 -3.32 -2.01
C ALA A 88 -15.58 -3.52 -2.63
N ALA A 89 -14.64 -2.66 -2.31
CA ALA A 89 -13.28 -2.68 -2.85
C ALA A 89 -12.56 -4.01 -2.61
N SER A 90 -11.62 -4.33 -3.50
CA SER A 90 -10.75 -5.50 -3.42
C SER A 90 -9.64 -5.41 -4.47
N ALA A 91 -8.71 -6.35 -4.44
CA ALA A 91 -7.68 -6.50 -5.47
C ALA A 91 -8.24 -6.74 -6.90
N ALA A 92 -9.52 -7.12 -7.06
CA ALA A 92 -10.16 -7.21 -8.38
C ALA A 92 -10.14 -5.89 -9.17
N GLU A 93 -10.12 -4.76 -8.46
CA GLU A 93 -9.95 -3.42 -9.06
C GLU A 93 -8.59 -3.22 -9.72
N LEU A 94 -7.60 -4.00 -9.35
CA LEU A 94 -6.22 -3.90 -9.84
C LEU A 94 -5.94 -4.84 -11.02
N ARG A 95 -6.95 -5.62 -11.47
CA ARG A 95 -6.78 -6.65 -12.51
C ARG A 95 -6.04 -6.16 -13.76
N PRO A 96 -6.40 -5.04 -14.42
CA PRO A 96 -5.70 -4.63 -15.64
C PRO A 96 -4.21 -4.28 -15.40
N LEU A 97 -3.89 -3.77 -14.22
CA LEU A 97 -2.51 -3.49 -13.81
C LEU A 97 -1.75 -4.77 -13.49
N PHE A 98 -2.38 -5.66 -12.73
CA PHE A 98 -1.78 -6.92 -12.33
C PHE A 98 -1.44 -7.78 -13.55
N GLU A 99 -2.39 -8.03 -14.44
CA GLU A 99 -2.21 -8.83 -15.66
C GLU A 99 -1.11 -8.26 -16.56
N ARG A 100 -1.07 -6.93 -16.72
CA ARG A 100 -0.05 -6.29 -17.54
C ARG A 100 1.36 -6.49 -16.98
N TYR A 101 1.57 -6.24 -15.69
CA TYR A 101 2.91 -6.25 -15.11
C TYR A 101 3.36 -7.64 -14.66
N ALA A 102 2.46 -8.56 -14.38
CA ALA A 102 2.78 -9.94 -14.03
C ALA A 102 3.57 -10.69 -15.11
N ALA A 103 3.42 -10.27 -16.37
CA ALA A 103 4.16 -10.85 -17.50
C ALA A 103 5.63 -10.41 -17.58
N VAL A 104 6.01 -9.30 -16.92
CA VAL A 104 7.32 -8.65 -17.13
C VAL A 104 8.13 -8.43 -15.85
N ARG A 105 7.51 -8.49 -14.68
CA ARG A 105 8.17 -8.27 -13.39
C ARG A 105 7.40 -8.93 -12.24
N PRO A 106 8.02 -9.16 -11.07
CA PRO A 106 7.30 -9.59 -9.89
C PRO A 106 6.23 -8.55 -9.50
N VAL A 107 5.00 -9.02 -9.32
CA VAL A 107 3.87 -8.18 -8.90
C VAL A 107 3.17 -8.81 -7.71
N VAL A 108 2.83 -8.00 -6.73
CA VAL A 108 1.94 -8.40 -5.66
C VAL A 108 0.81 -7.39 -5.52
N ALA A 109 -0.42 -7.88 -5.46
CA ALA A 109 -1.58 -7.10 -5.06
C ALA A 109 -2.07 -7.60 -3.71
N LEU A 110 -2.55 -6.70 -2.84
CA LEU A 110 -3.10 -7.09 -1.55
C LEU A 110 -4.57 -6.69 -1.44
N ASP A 111 -5.36 -7.53 -0.77
CA ASP A 111 -6.63 -7.10 -0.21
C ASP A 111 -6.35 -6.43 1.14
N LEU A 112 -6.73 -5.17 1.31
CA LEU A 112 -6.59 -4.47 2.58
C LEU A 112 -7.47 -5.12 3.68
N PRO A 113 -7.11 -5.01 4.98
CA PRO A 113 -7.97 -5.46 6.08
C PRO A 113 -9.41 -4.96 5.94
N GLY A 114 -10.37 -5.87 6.07
CA GLY A 114 -11.79 -5.58 5.88
C GLY A 114 -12.31 -5.74 4.47
N PHE A 115 -11.45 -5.99 3.49
CA PHE A 115 -11.77 -6.10 2.06
C PHE A 115 -11.32 -7.43 1.46
N GLY A 116 -11.88 -7.75 0.27
CA GLY A 116 -11.52 -8.94 -0.48
C GLY A 116 -11.54 -10.22 0.35
N GLN A 117 -10.48 -10.98 0.31
CA GLN A 117 -10.28 -12.21 1.10
C GLN A 117 -9.45 -11.98 2.38
N SER A 118 -9.05 -10.75 2.67
CA SER A 118 -8.43 -10.40 3.95
C SER A 118 -9.41 -10.51 5.10
N GLU A 119 -8.89 -10.55 6.33
CA GLU A 119 -9.71 -10.62 7.53
C GLU A 119 -10.71 -9.49 7.59
N ARG A 120 -11.97 -9.86 7.89
CA ARG A 120 -13.11 -8.96 8.00
C ARG A 120 -13.77 -9.14 9.37
N GLY A 121 -14.35 -8.09 9.89
CA GLY A 121 -15.05 -8.15 11.17
C GLY A 121 -15.03 -6.83 11.91
N PRO A 122 -15.39 -6.82 13.19
CA PRO A 122 -15.38 -5.63 14.02
C PRO A 122 -13.95 -5.30 14.50
N LEU A 123 -13.09 -4.94 13.54
CA LEU A 123 -11.72 -4.51 13.79
C LEU A 123 -11.69 -2.99 14.02
N ASP A 124 -10.63 -2.51 14.67
CA ASP A 124 -10.38 -1.07 14.82
C ASP A 124 -9.71 -0.49 13.57
N TYR A 125 -10.52 -0.30 12.52
CA TYR A 125 -10.06 0.18 11.23
C TYR A 125 -9.51 1.59 11.32
N SER A 126 -8.25 1.74 10.98
CA SER A 126 -7.51 3.00 11.05
C SER A 126 -6.51 3.14 9.90
N PRO A 127 -6.04 4.35 9.57
CA PRO A 127 -4.96 4.54 8.61
C PRO A 127 -3.69 3.76 8.98
N ALA A 128 -3.39 3.62 10.27
CA ALA A 128 -2.25 2.85 10.76
C ALA A 128 -2.36 1.36 10.42
N MET A 129 -3.52 0.73 10.64
CA MET A 129 -3.78 -0.67 10.27
C MET A 129 -3.60 -0.91 8.77
N MET A 130 -4.10 -0.01 7.92
CA MET A 130 -3.96 -0.12 6.46
C MET A 130 -2.50 0.07 6.01
N THR A 131 -1.80 1.02 6.63
CA THR A 131 -0.36 1.25 6.40
C THR A 131 0.46 0.01 6.77
N GLU A 132 0.18 -0.59 7.92
CA GLU A 132 0.85 -1.80 8.40
C GLU A 132 0.66 -2.98 7.44
N ALA A 133 -0.53 -3.15 6.85
CA ALA A 133 -0.77 -4.19 5.84
C ALA A 133 0.16 -4.03 4.63
N ILE A 134 0.43 -2.80 4.19
CA ILE A 134 1.38 -2.52 3.10
C ILE A 134 2.81 -2.85 3.54
N LEU A 135 3.23 -2.42 4.73
CA LEU A 135 4.58 -2.69 5.25
C LEU A 135 4.83 -4.19 5.41
N ARG A 136 3.88 -4.94 5.95
CA ARG A 136 3.96 -6.41 6.08
C ARG A 136 4.05 -7.09 4.72
N THR A 137 3.38 -6.56 3.68
CA THR A 137 3.49 -7.08 2.31
C THR A 137 4.90 -6.89 1.77
N VAL A 138 5.51 -5.72 1.96
CA VAL A 138 6.90 -5.49 1.55
C VAL A 138 7.88 -6.36 2.33
N GLN A 139 7.69 -6.48 3.65
CA GLN A 139 8.51 -7.35 4.50
C GLN A 139 8.41 -8.83 4.07
N TYR A 140 7.23 -9.27 3.66
CA TYR A 140 7.03 -10.61 3.11
C TYR A 140 7.85 -10.83 1.83
N LEU A 141 7.84 -9.86 0.89
CA LEU A 141 8.67 -9.92 -0.31
C LEU A 141 10.17 -9.99 0.02
N GLN A 142 10.64 -9.21 0.99
CA GLN A 142 12.02 -9.28 1.48
C GLN A 142 12.33 -10.66 2.05
N GLY A 143 11.40 -11.26 2.80
CA GLY A 143 11.49 -12.64 3.31
C GLY A 143 11.56 -13.71 2.23
N LEU A 144 10.95 -13.47 1.06
CA LEU A 144 11.08 -14.31 -0.13
C LEU A 144 12.43 -14.13 -0.86
N GLY A 145 13.24 -13.17 -0.42
CA GLY A 145 14.57 -12.90 -0.95
C GLY A 145 14.63 -11.82 -2.04
N PHE A 146 13.55 -11.03 -2.25
CA PHE A 146 13.61 -9.82 -3.08
C PHE A 146 14.48 -8.77 -2.39
N ARG A 147 15.53 -8.32 -3.07
CA ARG A 147 16.55 -7.43 -2.49
C ARG A 147 16.35 -5.96 -2.86
N GLN A 148 15.66 -5.71 -3.96
CA GLN A 148 15.42 -4.35 -4.45
C GLN A 148 14.27 -3.71 -3.68
N PRO A 149 14.33 -2.40 -3.41
CA PRO A 149 13.18 -1.64 -2.95
C PRO A 149 12.03 -1.76 -3.95
N VAL A 150 10.78 -1.74 -3.46
CA VAL A 150 9.61 -1.95 -4.31
C VAL A 150 9.14 -0.65 -4.97
N ASP A 151 8.53 -0.76 -6.15
CA ASP A 151 7.64 0.28 -6.66
C ASP A 151 6.25 0.09 -6.03
N LEU A 152 5.68 1.14 -5.45
CA LEU A 152 4.39 1.09 -4.79
C LEU A 152 3.36 1.89 -5.59
N MET A 153 2.26 1.25 -6.00
CA MET A 153 1.14 1.93 -6.66
C MET A 153 -0.13 1.75 -5.85
N ALA A 154 -0.78 2.84 -5.50
CA ALA A 154 -2.00 2.84 -4.69
C ALA A 154 -3.08 3.74 -5.29
N VAL A 155 -4.34 3.30 -5.14
CA VAL A 155 -5.50 3.92 -5.77
C VAL A 155 -6.34 4.66 -4.73
N SER A 156 -6.76 5.89 -5.04
CA SER A 156 -7.71 6.69 -4.26
C SER A 156 -7.25 6.88 -2.80
N LEU A 157 -8.07 6.55 -1.81
CA LEU A 157 -7.73 6.68 -0.39
C LEU A 157 -6.50 5.87 0.03
N SER A 158 -6.22 4.75 -0.64
CA SER A 158 -5.02 3.96 -0.34
C SER A 158 -3.71 4.68 -0.67
N ALA A 159 -3.76 5.76 -1.45
CA ALA A 159 -2.64 6.68 -1.63
C ALA A 159 -2.15 7.28 -0.30
N GLU A 160 -3.07 7.55 0.65
CA GLU A 160 -2.72 8.03 2.00
C GLU A 160 -1.92 6.98 2.77
N PHE A 161 -2.34 5.72 2.72
CA PHE A 161 -1.66 4.62 3.41
C PHE A 161 -0.31 4.32 2.78
N ALA A 162 -0.23 4.37 1.45
CA ALA A 162 1.01 4.22 0.70
C ALA A 162 2.04 5.31 1.04
N ALA A 163 1.60 6.56 1.11
CA ALA A 163 2.47 7.67 1.51
C ALA A 163 2.96 7.54 2.95
N ARG A 164 2.10 7.07 3.87
CA ARG A 164 2.47 6.79 5.26
C ARG A 164 3.50 5.66 5.34
N ALA A 165 3.31 4.58 4.59
CA ALA A 165 4.26 3.46 4.51
C ALA A 165 5.62 3.91 3.95
N ALA A 166 5.60 4.67 2.85
CA ALA A 166 6.80 5.19 2.22
C ALA A 166 7.57 6.19 3.09
N MET A 167 6.87 6.94 3.94
CA MET A 167 7.50 7.84 4.91
C MET A 167 8.04 7.08 6.13
N ALA A 168 7.35 6.03 6.59
CA ALA A 168 7.77 5.22 7.73
C ALA A 168 9.03 4.39 7.42
N GLN A 169 9.11 3.79 6.22
CA GLN A 169 10.24 2.98 5.78
C GLN A 169 10.78 3.45 4.41
N PRO A 170 11.44 4.62 4.35
CA PRO A 170 11.78 5.25 3.07
C PRO A 170 12.66 4.39 2.15
N HIS A 171 13.54 3.56 2.71
CA HIS A 171 14.47 2.71 1.96
C HIS A 171 13.83 1.44 1.39
N TRP A 172 12.59 1.12 1.76
CA TRP A 172 11.87 -0.03 1.21
C TRP A 172 11.20 0.29 -0.13
N PHE A 173 11.05 1.56 -0.47
CA PHE A 173 10.30 2.02 -1.64
C PHE A 173 11.19 2.75 -2.63
N HIS A 174 11.24 2.23 -3.86
CA HIS A 174 11.97 2.81 -4.98
C HIS A 174 11.21 4.01 -5.57
N SER A 175 9.92 3.85 -5.78
CA SER A 175 9.02 4.89 -6.26
C SER A 175 7.61 4.75 -5.66
N VAL A 176 6.81 5.82 -5.70
CA VAL A 176 5.43 5.84 -5.24
C VAL A 176 4.52 6.39 -6.33
N ALA A 177 3.56 5.60 -6.78
CA ALA A 177 2.53 5.97 -7.75
C ALA A 177 1.18 6.13 -7.04
N LEU A 178 0.60 7.31 -7.13
CA LEU A 178 -0.68 7.69 -6.51
C LEU A 178 -1.71 7.89 -7.62
N VAL A 179 -2.64 6.95 -7.76
CA VAL A 179 -3.68 6.99 -8.80
C VAL A 179 -4.96 7.58 -8.20
N SER A 180 -5.39 8.72 -8.72
CA SER A 180 -6.56 9.46 -8.23
C SER A 180 -6.55 9.64 -6.70
N PRO A 181 -5.45 10.14 -6.11
CA PRO A 181 -5.29 10.21 -4.67
C PRO A 181 -6.32 11.15 -4.02
N THR A 182 -6.72 10.84 -2.78
CA THR A 182 -7.53 11.73 -1.94
C THR A 182 -6.70 12.85 -1.31
N GLY A 183 -7.38 13.88 -0.79
CA GLY A 183 -6.75 14.95 -0.01
C GLY A 183 -6.07 16.03 -0.84
N LEU A 184 -6.33 16.07 -2.16
CA LEU A 184 -5.85 17.11 -3.08
C LEU A 184 -6.99 18.00 -3.59
N ASP A 185 -8.15 17.94 -2.99
CA ASP A 185 -9.39 18.63 -3.33
C ASP A 185 -9.46 20.07 -2.80
N SER A 186 -8.55 20.48 -1.91
CA SER A 186 -8.59 21.79 -1.27
C SER A 186 -7.26 22.53 -1.44
N VAL A 187 -7.35 23.79 -1.85
CA VAL A 187 -6.23 24.74 -1.91
C VAL A 187 -5.67 25.04 -0.51
N ARG A 188 -6.53 25.01 0.50
CA ARG A 188 -6.12 25.25 1.88
C ARG A 188 -5.51 23.96 2.47
N LEU A 189 -4.19 23.91 2.50
CA LEU A 189 -3.46 22.78 3.06
C LEU A 189 -3.53 22.82 4.60
N GLU A 190 -4.18 21.81 5.19
CA GLU A 190 -4.13 21.57 6.63
C GLU A 190 -2.78 20.99 7.04
N PRO A 191 -2.29 21.24 8.27
CA PRO A 191 -1.12 20.56 8.81
C PRO A 191 -1.31 19.05 8.84
N TYR A 192 -0.29 18.29 8.43
CA TYR A 192 -0.31 16.83 8.53
C TYR A 192 -0.37 16.40 10.00
N ALA A 193 -1.36 15.58 10.34
CA ALA A 193 -1.61 15.10 11.69
C ALA A 193 -1.77 13.56 11.69
N PRO A 194 -0.67 12.78 11.80
CA PRO A 194 -0.67 11.33 11.64
C PRO A 194 -1.52 10.58 12.67
N GLU A 195 -1.66 11.13 13.88
CA GLU A 195 -2.42 10.52 14.98
C GLU A 195 -3.92 10.89 14.96
N ARG A 196 -4.34 11.70 13.99
CA ARG A 196 -5.72 12.14 13.87
C ARG A 196 -6.36 11.57 12.63
N THR A 197 -7.69 11.40 12.70
CA THR A 197 -8.53 11.05 11.55
C THR A 197 -9.59 12.13 11.34
N LYS A 198 -10.21 12.15 10.15
CA LYS A 198 -11.37 13.00 9.86
C LYS A 198 -12.67 12.38 10.36
N GLU A 199 -12.61 11.47 11.33
CA GLU A 199 -13.76 10.73 11.86
C GLU A 199 -14.82 11.64 12.47
N LYS A 200 -16.06 11.41 12.04
CA LYS A 200 -17.26 11.99 12.63
C LYS A 200 -17.88 10.96 13.58
N ARG A 201 -17.50 10.99 14.87
CA ARG A 201 -17.90 9.99 15.88
C ARG A 201 -19.40 9.76 15.96
N VAL A 202 -20.21 10.83 15.90
CA VAL A 202 -21.69 10.72 15.92
C VAL A 202 -22.17 9.95 14.68
N LEU A 203 -21.62 10.26 13.50
CA LEU A 203 -21.97 9.54 12.28
C LEU A 203 -21.57 8.05 12.39
N ARG A 204 -20.38 7.74 12.93
CA ARG A 204 -19.96 6.36 13.16
C ARG A 204 -20.94 5.61 14.06
N GLN A 205 -21.32 6.19 15.20
CA GLN A 205 -22.30 5.58 16.12
C GLN A 205 -23.65 5.31 15.43
N VAL A 206 -24.13 6.25 14.61
CA VAL A 206 -25.35 6.06 13.82
C VAL A 206 -25.21 4.93 12.81
N LEU A 207 -24.10 4.90 12.07
CA LEU A 207 -23.84 3.88 11.03
C LEU A 207 -23.66 2.48 11.64
N GLU A 208 -23.04 2.35 12.80
CA GLU A 208 -22.76 1.08 13.48
C GLU A 208 -23.91 0.56 14.35
N ASN A 209 -25.01 1.30 14.46
CA ASN A 209 -26.15 0.89 15.28
C ASN A 209 -26.71 -0.47 14.80
N PRO A 210 -26.76 -1.49 15.69
CA PRO A 210 -27.14 -2.86 15.32
C PRO A 210 -28.55 -3.01 14.77
N LEU A 211 -29.45 -2.05 15.06
CA LEU A 211 -30.86 -2.12 14.65
C LEU A 211 -31.01 -1.97 13.13
N TRP A 212 -30.23 -1.13 12.48
CA TRP A 212 -30.39 -0.86 11.06
C TRP A 212 -29.12 -0.98 10.20
N THR A 213 -27.92 -1.07 10.80
CA THR A 213 -26.64 -1.10 10.06
C THR A 213 -26.61 -2.16 8.95
N ARG A 214 -27.18 -3.35 9.20
CA ARG A 214 -27.23 -4.44 8.20
C ARG A 214 -28.14 -4.10 7.03
N ALA A 215 -29.30 -3.51 7.30
CA ALA A 215 -30.25 -3.10 6.25
C ALA A 215 -29.69 -1.95 5.42
N LEU A 216 -29.10 -0.94 6.08
CA LEU A 216 -28.44 0.19 5.43
C LEU A 216 -27.29 -0.31 4.53
N TYR A 217 -26.41 -1.16 5.05
CA TYR A 217 -25.29 -1.68 4.27
C TYR A 217 -25.77 -2.50 3.06
N ARG A 218 -26.79 -3.35 3.22
CA ARG A 218 -27.39 -4.09 2.09
C ARG A 218 -27.97 -3.16 1.03
N ALA A 219 -28.59 -2.07 1.41
CA ALA A 219 -29.12 -1.08 0.46
C ALA A 219 -27.96 -0.40 -0.30
N LEU A 220 -26.91 0.04 0.42
CA LEU A 220 -25.72 0.68 -0.17
C LEU A 220 -24.93 -0.26 -1.08
N THR A 221 -24.96 -1.56 -0.83
CA THR A 221 -24.23 -2.59 -1.60
C THR A 221 -25.13 -3.43 -2.47
N SER A 222 -26.37 -2.99 -2.71
CA SER A 222 -27.20 -3.59 -3.74
C SER A 222 -26.54 -3.46 -5.13
N ARG A 223 -26.76 -4.43 -6.02
CA ARG A 223 -26.22 -4.39 -7.39
C ARG A 223 -26.49 -3.05 -8.10
N ALA A 224 -27.67 -2.48 -7.92
CA ALA A 224 -28.04 -1.18 -8.50
C ALA A 224 -27.20 -0.05 -7.91
N SER A 225 -26.99 -0.05 -6.59
CA SER A 225 -26.18 0.93 -5.90
C SER A 225 -24.70 0.84 -6.30
N ILE A 226 -24.12 -0.36 -6.28
CA ILE A 226 -22.71 -0.56 -6.71
C ILE A 226 -22.55 -0.11 -8.16
N ARG A 227 -23.46 -0.48 -9.06
CA ARG A 227 -23.42 -0.03 -10.47
C ARG A 227 -23.51 1.49 -10.58
N TYR A 228 -24.36 2.14 -9.80
CA TYR A 228 -24.50 3.59 -9.75
C TYR A 228 -23.18 4.26 -9.35
N PHE A 229 -22.53 3.80 -8.26
CA PHE A 229 -21.26 4.36 -7.80
C PHE A 229 -20.12 4.09 -8.78
N LEU A 230 -20.06 2.91 -9.39
CA LEU A 230 -19.07 2.65 -10.43
C LEU A 230 -19.23 3.62 -11.62
N LYS A 231 -20.45 3.84 -12.11
CA LYS A 231 -20.70 4.81 -13.18
C LYS A 231 -20.24 6.23 -12.81
N ARG A 232 -20.46 6.64 -11.57
CA ARG A 232 -19.97 7.93 -11.07
C ARG A 232 -18.45 7.99 -10.99
N THR A 233 -17.80 6.91 -10.57
CA THR A 233 -16.33 6.80 -10.51
C THR A 233 -15.71 6.84 -11.91
N TRP A 234 -16.32 6.17 -12.89
CA TRP A 234 -15.90 6.22 -14.30
C TRP A 234 -16.28 7.54 -14.98
N GLY A 235 -17.31 8.24 -14.50
CA GLY A 235 -17.90 9.33 -15.26
C GLY A 235 -18.44 8.85 -16.62
N SER A 236 -18.84 7.61 -16.73
CA SER A 236 -19.32 6.90 -17.94
C SER A 236 -20.37 5.88 -17.60
N MET A 237 -21.20 5.54 -18.59
CA MET A 237 -22.18 4.46 -18.49
C MET A 237 -21.54 3.08 -18.77
N ASP A 238 -20.41 3.06 -19.46
CA ASP A 238 -19.63 1.88 -19.79
C ASP A 238 -18.65 1.55 -18.67
N ILE A 239 -19.01 0.60 -17.84
CA ILE A 239 -18.23 0.15 -16.68
C ILE A 239 -17.81 -1.31 -16.85
N ASP A 240 -16.72 -1.70 -16.22
CA ASP A 240 -16.28 -3.10 -16.21
C ASP A 240 -17.30 -3.99 -15.49
N GLN A 241 -17.90 -4.92 -16.23
CA GLN A 241 -18.95 -5.81 -15.72
C GLN A 241 -18.38 -6.87 -14.78
N GLN A 242 -17.18 -7.35 -15.03
CA GLN A 242 -16.54 -8.35 -14.17
C GLN A 242 -16.24 -7.76 -12.78
N LEU A 243 -15.75 -6.51 -12.73
CA LEU A 243 -15.57 -5.81 -11.47
C LEU A 243 -16.91 -5.59 -10.74
N LEU A 244 -17.98 -5.23 -11.48
CA LEU A 244 -19.31 -5.09 -10.87
C LEU A 244 -19.76 -6.38 -10.20
N GLU A 245 -19.65 -7.53 -10.91
CA GLU A 245 -20.06 -8.83 -10.37
C GLU A 245 -19.23 -9.20 -9.14
N TYR A 246 -17.91 -9.03 -9.22
CA TYR A 246 -17.02 -9.33 -8.10
C TYR A 246 -17.36 -8.47 -6.87
N ASN A 247 -17.60 -7.18 -7.07
CA ASN A 247 -17.97 -6.26 -6.01
C ASN A 247 -19.28 -6.66 -5.32
N VAL A 248 -20.29 -7.11 -6.08
CA VAL A 248 -21.56 -7.61 -5.52
C VAL A 248 -21.32 -8.81 -4.61
N VAL A 249 -20.54 -9.79 -5.06
CA VAL A 249 -20.23 -10.99 -4.27
C VAL A 249 -19.37 -10.64 -3.05
N SER A 250 -18.37 -9.75 -3.23
CA SER A 250 -17.49 -9.28 -2.14
C SER A 250 -18.26 -8.56 -1.04
N ALA A 251 -19.22 -7.70 -1.40
CA ALA A 251 -20.05 -6.98 -0.44
C ALA A 251 -20.99 -7.88 0.36
N CYS A 252 -21.36 -9.04 -0.16
CA CYS A 252 -22.22 -10.00 0.54
C CYS A 252 -21.47 -10.86 1.57
N GLN A 253 -20.14 -10.79 1.63
CA GLN A 253 -19.36 -11.63 2.53
C GLN A 253 -19.57 -11.28 4.01
N PRO A 254 -19.43 -12.26 4.93
CA PRO A 254 -19.48 -12.02 6.37
C PRO A 254 -18.50 -10.93 6.80
N GLY A 255 -18.97 -9.97 7.59
CA GLY A 255 -18.11 -8.89 8.10
C GLY A 255 -17.78 -7.77 7.11
N ALA A 256 -18.23 -7.84 5.85
CA ALA A 256 -17.93 -6.87 4.81
C ALA A 256 -18.34 -5.42 5.12
N ARG A 257 -19.29 -5.20 6.03
CA ARG A 257 -19.81 -3.85 6.34
C ARG A 257 -18.87 -2.98 7.17
N PHE A 258 -17.99 -3.57 7.98
CA PHE A 258 -17.25 -2.81 9.01
C PHE A 258 -16.25 -1.82 8.43
N ALA A 259 -15.37 -2.24 7.54
CA ALA A 259 -14.40 -1.34 6.92
C ALA A 259 -15.06 -0.22 6.07
N PRO A 260 -16.09 -0.50 5.22
CA PRO A 260 -16.84 0.56 4.55
C PRO A 260 -17.51 1.56 5.48
N LEU A 261 -18.06 1.12 6.63
CA LEU A 261 -18.65 2.04 7.60
C LEU A 261 -17.60 2.93 8.26
N ALA A 262 -16.41 2.39 8.57
CA ALA A 262 -15.29 3.20 9.03
C ALA A 262 -14.82 4.21 7.96
N PHE A 263 -14.83 3.83 6.69
CA PHE A 263 -14.54 4.74 5.58
C PHE A 263 -15.56 5.89 5.51
N VAL A 264 -16.87 5.58 5.51
CA VAL A 264 -17.95 6.58 5.43
C VAL A 264 -17.94 7.52 6.64
N SER A 265 -17.57 7.03 7.83
CA SER A 265 -17.45 7.87 9.03
C SER A 265 -16.26 8.82 9.01
N GLY A 266 -15.31 8.67 8.05
CA GLY A 266 -14.09 9.46 7.96
C GLY A 266 -12.92 8.90 8.78
N ALA A 267 -13.07 7.74 9.43
CA ALA A 267 -12.06 7.14 10.30
C ALA A 267 -10.77 6.72 9.56
N LEU A 268 -10.85 6.52 8.23
CA LEU A 268 -9.71 6.11 7.41
C LEU A 268 -8.97 7.29 6.75
N PHE A 269 -9.45 8.52 6.90
CA PHE A 269 -8.83 9.71 6.28
C PHE A 269 -7.89 10.41 7.26
N THR A 270 -6.74 10.84 6.77
CA THR A 270 -5.74 11.59 7.55
C THR A 270 -5.83 13.09 7.26
N PRO A 271 -5.98 13.98 8.26
CA PRO A 271 -5.90 15.41 8.04
C PRO A 271 -4.54 15.84 7.49
N GLY A 272 -4.53 16.76 6.53
CA GLY A 272 -3.31 17.33 5.98
C GLY A 272 -2.44 16.39 5.16
N ILE A 273 -3.00 15.34 4.60
CA ILE A 273 -2.27 14.31 3.84
C ILE A 273 -1.50 14.86 2.63
N ALA A 274 -2.00 15.92 1.98
CA ALA A 274 -1.30 16.59 0.88
C ALA A 274 0.10 17.06 1.29
N ASN A 275 0.27 17.53 2.52
CA ASN A 275 1.57 17.91 3.06
C ASN A 275 2.50 16.70 3.26
N LEU A 276 1.95 15.50 3.49
CA LEU A 276 2.76 14.28 3.51
C LEU A 276 3.22 13.92 2.11
N TYR A 277 2.33 13.96 1.12
CA TYR A 277 2.71 13.71 -0.29
C TYR A 277 3.88 14.60 -0.71
N ALA A 278 3.81 15.92 -0.44
CA ALA A 278 4.87 16.86 -0.78
C ALA A 278 6.22 16.59 -0.09
N ARG A 279 6.23 15.81 0.99
CA ARG A 279 7.43 15.50 1.78
C ARG A 279 8.01 14.12 1.48
N LEU A 280 7.37 13.34 0.62
CA LEU A 280 7.89 12.02 0.25
C LEU A 280 9.30 12.15 -0.32
N PRO A 281 10.26 11.37 0.20
CA PRO A 281 11.64 11.41 -0.32
C PRO A 281 11.79 10.66 -1.64
N GLN A 282 10.88 9.73 -1.95
CA GLN A 282 10.88 8.96 -3.18
C GLN A 282 10.41 9.81 -4.37
N PRO A 283 10.76 9.43 -5.61
CA PRO A 283 10.05 9.90 -6.79
C PRO A 283 8.57 9.54 -6.71
N VAL A 284 7.72 10.50 -7.04
CA VAL A 284 6.26 10.35 -6.97
C VAL A 284 5.63 10.55 -8.34
N TRP A 285 4.78 9.63 -8.74
CA TRP A 285 3.90 9.76 -9.89
C TRP A 285 2.46 9.96 -9.41
N ILE A 286 1.85 11.06 -9.83
CA ILE A 286 0.43 11.31 -9.57
C ILE A 286 -0.30 11.21 -10.89
N SER A 287 -1.36 10.41 -10.92
CA SER A 287 -2.23 10.33 -12.09
C SER A 287 -3.69 10.50 -11.67
N HIS A 288 -4.49 11.19 -12.51
CA HIS A 288 -5.92 11.32 -12.25
C HIS A 288 -6.71 11.50 -13.54
N GLY A 289 -8.01 11.20 -13.48
CA GLY A 289 -8.96 11.51 -14.53
C GLY A 289 -9.55 12.91 -14.40
N VAL A 290 -10.38 13.28 -15.39
CA VAL A 290 -11.11 14.56 -15.42
C VAL A 290 -12.62 14.37 -15.49
N ARG A 291 -13.12 13.12 -15.44
CA ARG A 291 -14.55 12.80 -15.49
C ARG A 291 -15.01 12.12 -14.19
N GLY A 292 -16.28 12.25 -13.88
CA GLY A 292 -16.88 11.61 -12.71
C GLY A 292 -16.71 12.42 -11.43
N ASP A 293 -16.84 11.75 -10.29
CA ASP A 293 -16.91 12.42 -8.99
C ASP A 293 -15.56 12.86 -8.41
N PHE A 294 -14.48 12.19 -8.78
CA PHE A 294 -13.15 12.38 -8.15
C PHE A 294 -12.23 13.17 -9.11
N THR A 295 -12.58 14.42 -9.38
CA THR A 295 -11.89 15.27 -10.34
C THR A 295 -11.28 16.54 -9.74
N GLN A 296 -11.43 16.76 -8.44
CA GLN A 296 -10.94 17.95 -7.75
C GLN A 296 -9.51 17.74 -7.27
N TYR A 297 -8.57 18.36 -7.96
CA TYR A 297 -7.13 18.32 -7.68
C TYR A 297 -6.54 19.74 -7.58
N ASP A 298 -7.33 20.69 -7.06
CA ASP A 298 -6.99 22.10 -7.01
C ASP A 298 -5.70 22.36 -6.22
N ALA A 299 -5.43 21.55 -5.21
CA ALA A 299 -4.20 21.62 -4.43
C ALA A 299 -2.93 21.48 -5.30
N LEU A 300 -2.97 20.66 -6.36
CA LEU A 300 -1.78 20.45 -7.20
C LEU A 300 -1.26 21.72 -7.84
N SER A 301 -2.15 22.65 -8.21
CA SER A 301 -1.79 23.93 -8.82
C SER A 301 -1.16 24.93 -7.83
N HIS A 302 -1.40 24.74 -6.53
CA HIS A 302 -0.94 25.61 -5.45
C HIS A 302 0.18 24.99 -4.60
N MET A 303 0.37 23.69 -4.71
CA MET A 303 1.48 23.00 -4.06
C MET A 303 2.77 23.25 -4.85
N ARG A 304 3.84 23.61 -4.14
CA ARG A 304 5.16 23.56 -4.75
C ARG A 304 5.53 22.08 -4.96
N SER A 305 5.29 21.58 -6.17
CA SER A 305 5.63 20.21 -6.52
C SER A 305 7.14 20.00 -6.41
N PRO A 306 7.61 19.00 -5.67
CA PRO A 306 9.01 18.62 -5.68
C PRO A 306 9.46 18.26 -7.11
N GLU A 307 10.70 18.51 -7.45
CA GLU A 307 11.28 18.14 -8.77
C GLU A 307 11.14 16.65 -9.09
N THR A 308 10.94 15.83 -8.04
CA THR A 308 10.74 14.38 -8.13
C THR A 308 9.30 13.98 -8.48
N TRP A 309 8.39 14.94 -8.65
CA TRP A 309 7.01 14.65 -9.02
C TRP A 309 6.83 14.63 -10.53
N VAL A 310 5.99 13.69 -10.99
CA VAL A 310 5.42 13.67 -12.33
C VAL A 310 3.89 13.59 -12.18
N VAL A 311 3.16 14.49 -12.83
CA VAL A 311 1.70 14.51 -12.81
C VAL A 311 1.19 14.26 -14.23
N ASP A 312 0.37 13.23 -14.39
CA ASP A 312 -0.30 12.89 -15.64
C ASP A 312 -1.82 12.97 -15.50
N VAL A 313 -2.47 13.68 -16.39
CA VAL A 313 -3.92 13.86 -16.43
C VAL A 313 -4.50 13.08 -17.60
N PHE A 314 -5.54 12.30 -17.34
CA PHE A 314 -6.21 11.46 -18.33
C PHE A 314 -7.63 11.93 -18.61
N GLY A 315 -8.08 11.85 -19.88
CA GLY A 315 -9.46 12.14 -20.28
C GLY A 315 -10.48 11.07 -19.85
N THR A 316 -10.28 10.48 -18.67
CA THR A 316 -11.01 9.31 -18.12
C THR A 316 -11.67 9.65 -16.79
N GLY A 317 -12.34 8.66 -16.20
CA GLY A 317 -12.73 8.66 -14.79
C GLY A 317 -11.55 8.40 -13.86
N ALA A 318 -11.85 8.04 -12.61
CA ALA A 318 -10.85 7.88 -11.55
C ALA A 318 -9.94 6.66 -11.72
N LEU A 319 -10.27 5.72 -12.60
CA LEU A 319 -9.51 4.48 -12.85
C LEU A 319 -9.02 4.42 -14.30
N PRO A 320 -8.05 5.27 -14.69
CA PRO A 320 -7.62 5.40 -16.10
C PRO A 320 -7.06 4.11 -16.69
N TYR A 321 -6.52 3.22 -15.88
CA TYR A 321 -5.98 1.93 -16.33
C TYR A 321 -7.06 0.93 -16.81
N PHE A 322 -8.35 1.16 -16.52
CA PHE A 322 -9.45 0.41 -17.15
C PHE A 322 -9.83 0.95 -18.53
N GLU A 323 -9.84 2.28 -18.69
CA GLU A 323 -10.35 2.93 -19.89
C GLU A 323 -9.28 3.08 -20.97
N VAL A 324 -8.07 3.40 -20.58
CA VAL A 324 -6.92 3.66 -21.48
C VAL A 324 -5.64 2.91 -21.00
N PRO A 325 -5.72 1.57 -20.86
CA PRO A 325 -4.66 0.78 -20.21
C PRO A 325 -3.29 0.96 -20.87
N THR A 326 -3.23 1.02 -22.21
CA THR A 326 -1.97 1.19 -22.94
C THR A 326 -1.34 2.56 -22.70
N LEU A 327 -2.15 3.63 -22.74
CA LEU A 327 -1.66 4.99 -22.49
C LEU A 327 -1.23 5.14 -21.02
N PHE A 328 -2.02 4.64 -20.08
CA PHE A 328 -1.68 4.66 -18.66
C PHE A 328 -0.34 3.97 -18.39
N ALA A 329 -0.17 2.77 -18.91
CA ALA A 329 1.06 2.01 -18.75
C ALA A 329 2.25 2.73 -19.40
N SER A 330 2.10 3.28 -20.61
CA SER A 330 3.16 4.04 -21.28
C SER A 330 3.64 5.24 -20.45
N ARG A 331 2.72 5.96 -19.80
CA ARG A 331 3.03 7.10 -18.92
C ARG A 331 3.74 6.65 -17.64
N TYR A 332 3.23 5.61 -16.99
CA TYR A 332 3.86 5.07 -15.80
C TYR A 332 5.26 4.50 -16.09
N GLU A 333 5.44 3.77 -17.18
CA GLU A 333 6.74 3.25 -17.61
C GLU A 333 7.72 4.39 -17.97
N ALA A 334 7.24 5.49 -18.56
CA ALA A 334 8.05 6.69 -18.79
C ALA A 334 8.52 7.32 -17.48
N PHE A 335 7.65 7.37 -16.46
CA PHE A 335 8.03 7.78 -15.12
C PHE A 335 9.10 6.85 -14.53
N LEU A 336 8.93 5.52 -14.59
CA LEU A 336 9.91 4.56 -14.07
C LEU A 336 11.28 4.70 -14.76
N ARG A 337 11.31 4.90 -16.09
CA ARG A 337 12.58 5.16 -16.81
C ARG A 337 13.26 6.44 -16.30
N LYS A 338 12.50 7.49 -16.00
CA LYS A 338 13.05 8.73 -15.41
C LYS A 338 13.62 8.46 -14.01
N VAL A 339 12.92 7.66 -13.19
CA VAL A 339 13.39 7.26 -11.85
C VAL A 339 14.70 6.50 -11.95
N GLU A 340 14.80 5.52 -12.84
CA GLU A 340 16.02 4.73 -13.02
C GLU A 340 17.19 5.60 -13.50
N ALA A 341 16.97 6.50 -14.44
CA ALA A 341 17.99 7.43 -14.93
C ALA A 341 18.51 8.38 -13.84
N THR A 342 17.72 8.65 -12.80
CA THR A 342 18.11 9.54 -11.69
C THR A 342 18.62 8.80 -10.46
N ARG A 343 18.59 7.47 -10.45
CA ARG A 343 18.95 6.61 -9.31
C ARG A 343 20.37 6.84 -8.81
N ASP A 344 21.30 7.09 -9.71
CA ASP A 344 22.71 7.29 -9.40
C ASP A 344 23.09 8.75 -9.10
N VAL A 345 22.14 9.67 -9.15
CA VAL A 345 22.39 11.08 -8.83
C VAL A 345 22.64 11.25 -7.33
N PRO A 346 23.79 11.82 -6.91
CA PRO A 346 24.16 11.96 -5.49
C PRO A 346 23.09 12.65 -4.62
N GLN A 347 22.35 13.60 -5.19
CA GLN A 347 21.28 14.33 -4.50
C GLN A 347 20.13 13.42 -4.08
N TRP A 348 19.73 12.45 -4.93
CA TRP A 348 18.68 11.49 -4.60
C TRP A 348 19.12 10.55 -3.47
N ARG A 349 20.33 9.99 -3.57
CA ARG A 349 20.92 9.13 -2.52
C ARG A 349 21.01 9.86 -1.17
N SER A 350 21.43 11.12 -1.18
CA SER A 350 21.50 11.96 0.03
C SER A 350 20.11 12.26 0.62
N ARG A 351 19.09 12.42 -0.23
CA ARG A 351 17.70 12.65 0.19
C ARG A 351 17.14 11.42 0.88
N MET A 352 17.29 10.23 0.28
CA MET A 352 16.86 8.95 0.86
C MET A 352 17.57 8.64 2.17
N ALA A 353 18.87 8.86 2.25
CA ALA A 353 19.63 8.67 3.47
C ALA A 353 19.16 9.59 4.61
N ARG A 354 18.88 10.87 4.32
CA ARG A 354 18.33 11.82 5.32
C ARG A 354 16.94 11.40 5.77
N ALA A 355 16.08 10.93 4.87
CA ALA A 355 14.74 10.47 5.22
C ALA A 355 14.79 9.21 6.09
N ALA A 356 15.66 8.26 5.79
CA ALA A 356 15.88 7.07 6.61
C ALA A 356 16.37 7.40 8.03
N LEU A 357 17.24 8.42 8.18
CA LEU A 357 17.71 8.88 9.47
C LEU A 357 16.63 9.61 10.30
N ALA A 358 15.68 10.24 9.64
CA ALA A 358 14.59 10.98 10.27
C ALA A 358 13.38 10.08 10.62
N SER A 359 13.35 8.83 10.15
CA SER A 359 12.27 7.88 10.46
C SER A 359 12.33 7.45 11.93
N PRO A 360 11.22 7.51 12.67
CA PRO A 360 11.20 7.15 14.10
C PRO A 360 11.44 5.68 14.38
N ASP A 361 11.21 4.79 13.41
CA ASP A 361 11.26 3.33 13.57
C ASP A 361 12.62 2.67 13.25
N VAL A 362 13.67 3.43 13.00
CA VAL A 362 15.03 2.86 12.90
C VAL A 362 15.54 2.49 14.31
N GLY A 363 14.88 1.52 14.91
CA GLY A 363 15.05 1.11 16.30
C GLY A 363 16.19 0.13 16.58
N THR A 364 17.07 -0.17 15.64
CA THR A 364 18.28 -0.95 15.94
C THR A 364 19.51 -0.08 15.74
N GLY A 365 20.24 0.16 16.83
CA GLY A 365 21.42 1.02 16.86
C GLY A 365 22.49 0.73 15.80
N THR A 366 22.52 -0.50 15.26
CA THR A 366 23.43 -0.97 14.21
C THR A 366 23.12 -0.33 12.84
N VAL A 367 21.87 -0.35 12.41
CA VAL A 367 21.46 0.22 11.10
C VAL A 367 21.64 1.75 11.10
N ARG A 368 21.34 2.40 12.22
CA ARG A 368 21.52 3.85 12.37
C ARG A 368 23.01 4.24 12.34
N ALA A 369 23.88 3.41 12.91
CA ALA A 369 25.33 3.60 12.87
C ALA A 369 25.89 3.40 11.46
N GLU A 370 25.44 2.38 10.72
CA GLU A 370 25.87 2.12 9.34
C GLU A 370 25.44 3.22 8.35
N ILE A 371 24.19 3.71 8.48
CA ILE A 371 23.68 4.83 7.67
C ILE A 371 24.46 6.12 8.01
N LYS A 372 24.76 6.36 9.28
CA LYS A 372 25.55 7.51 9.71
C LYS A 372 26.99 7.47 9.18
N ALA A 373 27.59 6.28 9.16
CA ALA A 373 28.90 6.04 8.59
C ALA A 373 28.92 6.22 7.04
N ALA A 374 27.87 5.74 6.35
CA ALA A 374 27.71 5.95 4.91
C ALA A 374 27.52 7.45 4.55
N CYS A 375 26.72 8.18 5.32
CA CYS A 375 26.58 9.63 5.16
C CYS A 375 27.87 10.40 5.43
N ALA A 376 28.68 9.96 6.39
CA ALA A 376 29.98 10.56 6.65
C ALA A 376 30.98 10.33 5.49
N LYS A 377 31.02 9.11 4.93
CA LYS A 377 31.81 8.81 3.73
C LYS A 377 31.39 9.66 2.53
N LEU A 378 30.07 9.82 2.28
CA LEU A 378 29.58 10.65 1.20
C LEU A 378 29.96 12.13 1.35
N ARG A 379 30.01 12.64 2.58
CA ARG A 379 30.48 14.02 2.86
C ARG A 379 31.99 14.20 2.57
N VAL A 380 32.80 13.19 2.87
CA VAL A 380 34.22 13.22 2.56
C VAL A 380 34.45 13.19 1.06
N LEU A 381 33.79 12.31 0.32
CA LEU A 381 33.86 12.23 -1.15
C LEU A 381 33.36 13.51 -1.84
N ALA A 382 32.30 14.13 -1.31
CA ALA A 382 31.81 15.43 -1.82
C ALA A 382 32.76 16.60 -1.52
N ALA A 383 33.59 16.50 -0.48
CA ALA A 383 34.62 17.50 -0.16
C ALA A 383 35.91 17.30 -0.95
N GLU A 384 36.15 16.12 -1.48
CA GLU A 384 37.30 15.76 -2.31
C GLU A 384 37.08 15.98 -3.80
N GLY A 385 35.92 16.52 -4.23
CA GLY A 385 35.68 16.97 -5.61
C GLY A 385 35.37 15.87 -6.63
N PHE A 386 34.83 14.72 -6.17
CA PHE A 386 34.29 13.65 -7.01
C PHE A 386 32.78 13.71 -7.07
#